data_c762eda3cacd1067727550f056e555f4
#
_entry.id   c762eda3cacd1067727550f056e555f4
#
_cell.length_a   1.000
_cell.length_b   1.000
_cell.length_c   1.000
_cell.angle_alpha   90.00
_cell.angle_beta   90.00
_cell.angle_gamma   90.00
#
_symmetry.space_group_name_H-M   'P 1'
#
loop_
_entity.id
_entity.type
_entity.pdbx_description
1 polymer ?
#
loop_
_entity_poly.entity_id
_entity_poly.type
_entity_poly.pdbx_seq_one_letter_code
_entity_poly.pdbx_strand_id
1 'polypeptide(L)'
;MQSLEGIVRSLAWIATIDAFQHKIYSQEKDQTEFRQKAWLDLRQRFGSVLDWSGLEDSLAWDWQRTLHLYEVPFYYIEYGIAQNGALQVWSRYKSNPEKTVIEFKKGLALGGSRSLPELFQASGLVFDPQGSHLKDLMASVRSAWKHQAGVSS
;
A
#
# COMPACT_ATOMS: atom_id res chain seq x y z
N MET A 1 15.86 7.62 -3.20
CA MET A 1 15.13 6.53 -3.86
C MET A 1 14.65 5.59 -2.78
N GLN A 2 13.34 5.40 -2.61
CA GLN A 2 12.84 4.39 -1.66
C GLN A 2 13.33 3.01 -2.12
N SER A 3 13.86 2.22 -1.20
CA SER A 3 14.21 0.83 -1.48
C SER A 3 12.94 0.01 -1.71
N LEU A 4 13.01 -1.10 -2.46
CA LEU A 4 11.87 -2.01 -2.62
C LEU A 4 11.31 -2.48 -1.27
N GLU A 5 12.17 -2.66 -0.28
CA GLU A 5 11.79 -2.96 1.10
C GLU A 5 10.91 -1.86 1.70
N GLY A 6 11.28 -0.59 1.54
CA GLY A 6 10.49 0.55 2.01
C GLY A 6 9.09 0.59 1.40
N ILE A 7 8.97 0.25 0.11
CA ILE A 7 7.67 0.17 -0.56
C ILE A 7 6.81 -0.96 0.03
N VAL A 8 7.37 -2.15 0.25
CA VAL A 8 6.63 -3.28 0.84
C VAL A 8 6.16 -2.96 2.25
N ARG A 9 7.03 -2.36 3.08
CA ARG A 9 6.66 -1.90 4.43
C ARG A 9 5.54 -0.84 4.39
N SER A 10 5.62 0.10 3.44
CA SER A 10 4.60 1.12 3.24
C SER A 10 3.25 0.51 2.86
N LEU A 11 3.21 -0.47 1.94
CA LEU A 11 1.98 -1.16 1.55
C LEU A 11 1.35 -1.92 2.73
N ALA A 12 2.15 -2.58 3.55
CA ALA A 12 1.67 -3.27 4.75
C ALA A 12 1.06 -2.28 5.77
N TRP A 13 1.69 -1.12 5.95
CA TRP A 13 1.16 -0.05 6.80
C TRP A 13 -0.15 0.52 6.25
N ILE A 14 -0.22 0.80 4.95
CA ILE A 14 -1.44 1.29 4.29
C ILE A 14 -2.59 0.30 4.47
N ALA A 15 -2.34 -1.00 4.27
CA ALA A 15 -3.33 -2.05 4.49
C ALA A 15 -3.80 -2.11 5.97
N THR A 16 -2.90 -1.86 6.93
CA THR A 16 -3.24 -1.79 8.36
C THR A 16 -4.20 -0.64 8.64
N ILE A 17 -3.87 0.57 8.15
CA ILE A 17 -4.69 1.77 8.38
C ILE A 17 -6.05 1.64 7.69
N ASP A 18 -6.08 1.21 6.44
CA ASP A 18 -7.32 1.05 5.69
C ASP A 18 -8.25 0.02 6.33
N ALA A 19 -7.74 -1.18 6.65
CA ALA A 19 -8.51 -2.20 7.34
C ALA A 19 -8.98 -1.76 8.73
N PHE A 20 -8.20 -0.95 9.44
CA PHE A 20 -8.59 -0.40 10.73
C PHE A 20 -9.76 0.56 10.60
N GLN A 21 -9.72 1.49 9.64
CA GLN A 21 -10.82 2.41 9.35
C GLN A 21 -12.12 1.65 9.07
N HIS A 22 -12.07 0.66 8.17
CA HIS A 22 -13.22 -0.18 7.87
C HIS A 22 -13.79 -0.88 9.12
N LYS A 23 -12.95 -1.33 10.03
CA LYS A 23 -13.40 -1.95 11.28
C LYS A 23 -14.07 -0.95 12.22
N ILE A 24 -13.44 0.20 12.49
CA ILE A 24 -13.94 1.13 13.51
C ILE A 24 -15.13 1.94 13.02
N TYR A 25 -15.19 2.33 11.75
CA TYR A 25 -16.28 3.13 11.20
C TYR A 25 -17.53 2.33 10.82
N SER A 26 -17.46 0.99 10.79
CA SER A 26 -18.62 0.13 10.56
C SER A 26 -19.30 -0.32 11.86
N GLN A 27 -18.86 0.14 13.03
CA GLN A 27 -19.46 -0.22 14.32
C GLN A 27 -20.48 0.82 14.76
N GLU A 28 -21.65 0.35 15.24
CA GLU A 28 -22.70 1.22 15.77
C GLU A 28 -22.34 1.83 17.15
N LYS A 29 -21.49 1.14 17.92
CA LYS A 29 -21.06 1.58 19.26
C LYS A 29 -19.55 1.74 19.30
N ASP A 30 -19.14 2.93 19.65
CA ASP A 30 -17.75 3.27 19.88
C ASP A 30 -17.28 2.70 21.23
N GLN A 31 -16.45 1.66 21.17
CA GLN A 31 -15.85 1.04 22.35
C GLN A 31 -14.32 1.09 22.21
N THR A 32 -13.69 1.71 23.18
CA THR A 32 -12.22 1.83 23.25
C THR A 32 -11.51 0.47 23.16
N GLU A 33 -12.01 -0.51 23.91
CA GLU A 33 -11.47 -1.88 23.92
C GLU A 33 -11.57 -2.57 22.54
N PHE A 34 -12.67 -2.33 21.82
CA PHE A 34 -12.82 -2.83 20.46
C PHE A 34 -11.75 -2.24 19.52
N ARG A 35 -11.50 -0.93 19.59
CA ARG A 35 -10.47 -0.28 18.75
C ARG A 35 -9.08 -0.82 19.06
N GLN A 36 -8.73 -0.94 20.35
CA GLN A 36 -7.43 -1.51 20.74
C GLN A 36 -7.25 -2.92 20.21
N LYS A 37 -8.25 -3.79 20.41
CA LYS A 37 -8.20 -5.16 19.92
C LYS A 37 -8.09 -5.19 18.39
N ALA A 38 -8.94 -4.44 17.68
CA ALA A 38 -8.92 -4.38 16.22
C ALA A 38 -7.56 -3.90 15.69
N TRP A 39 -6.95 -2.92 16.36
CA TRP A 39 -5.63 -2.42 16.02
C TRP A 39 -4.55 -3.49 16.22
N LEU A 40 -4.49 -4.10 17.40
CA LEU A 40 -3.50 -5.13 17.73
C LEU A 40 -3.59 -6.33 16.78
N ASP A 41 -4.80 -6.81 16.47
CA ASP A 41 -5.03 -7.90 15.52
C ASP A 41 -4.46 -7.54 14.12
N LEU A 42 -4.65 -6.31 13.67
CA LEU A 42 -4.13 -5.84 12.37
C LEU A 42 -2.62 -5.65 12.40
N ARG A 43 -2.07 -5.15 13.50
CA ARG A 43 -0.62 -5.03 13.70
C ARG A 43 0.07 -6.39 13.71
N GLN A 44 -0.59 -7.40 14.29
CA GLN A 44 -0.11 -8.78 14.23
C GLN A 44 -0.16 -9.33 12.79
N ARG A 45 -1.20 -9.02 12.05
CA ARG A 45 -1.40 -9.53 10.67
C ARG A 45 -0.47 -8.88 9.65
N PHE A 46 -0.34 -7.56 9.69
CA PHE A 46 0.37 -6.76 8.67
C PHE A 46 1.64 -6.09 9.20
N GLY A 47 1.85 -6.12 10.51
CA GLY A 47 2.97 -5.42 11.14
C GLY A 47 4.32 -6.08 10.82
N SER A 48 5.38 -5.34 11.13
CA SER A 48 6.74 -5.85 11.06
C SER A 48 7.03 -6.75 12.27
N VAL A 49 8.04 -7.62 12.13
CA VAL A 49 8.60 -8.45 13.22
C VAL A 49 9.38 -7.64 14.27
N LEU A 50 8.92 -6.43 14.61
CA LEU A 50 9.51 -5.63 15.67
C LEU A 50 9.13 -6.20 17.03
N ASP A 51 10.11 -6.27 17.92
CA ASP A 51 9.87 -6.60 19.31
C ASP A 51 9.29 -5.39 20.05
N TRP A 52 8.09 -5.55 20.58
CA TRP A 52 7.36 -4.53 21.35
C TRP A 52 7.34 -4.85 22.83
N SER A 53 8.17 -5.80 23.33
CA SER A 53 8.23 -6.17 24.74
C SER A 53 8.52 -4.95 25.61
N GLY A 54 7.66 -4.71 26.60
CA GLY A 54 7.73 -3.54 27.47
C GLY A 54 7.16 -2.24 26.87
N LEU A 55 6.61 -2.28 25.65
CA LEU A 55 5.97 -1.14 24.95
C LEU A 55 4.57 -1.50 24.45
N GLU A 56 3.93 -2.50 25.07
CA GLU A 56 2.63 -3.04 24.65
C GLU A 56 1.55 -1.95 24.67
N ASP A 57 1.53 -1.10 25.70
CA ASP A 57 0.60 0.03 25.80
C ASP A 57 0.82 1.04 24.67
N SER A 58 2.08 1.34 24.36
CA SER A 58 2.41 2.24 23.26
C SER A 58 1.95 1.69 21.92
N LEU A 59 2.10 0.38 21.69
CA LEU A 59 1.59 -0.29 20.50
C LEU A 59 0.06 -0.23 20.40
N ALA A 60 -0.65 -0.44 21.52
CA ALA A 60 -2.10 -0.45 21.57
C ALA A 60 -2.72 0.90 21.16
N TRP A 61 -1.98 1.99 21.36
CA TRP A 61 -2.44 3.36 21.08
C TRP A 61 -1.75 4.02 19.87
N ASP A 62 -0.83 3.36 19.20
CA ASP A 62 -0.02 3.90 18.08
C ASP A 62 -0.89 4.43 16.91
N TRP A 63 -2.10 3.90 16.71
CA TRP A 63 -3.03 4.36 15.69
C TRP A 63 -3.44 5.83 15.85
N GLN A 64 -3.44 6.36 17.08
CA GLN A 64 -3.82 7.75 17.38
C GLN A 64 -2.87 8.77 16.75
N ARG A 65 -1.67 8.38 16.36
CA ARG A 65 -0.69 9.24 15.68
C ARG A 65 -1.01 9.47 14.20
N THR A 66 -1.94 8.69 13.64
CA THR A 66 -2.28 8.74 12.22
C THR A 66 -3.40 9.75 12.00
N LEU A 67 -3.03 11.00 11.72
CA LEU A 67 -3.98 12.11 11.50
C LEU A 67 -5.03 11.80 10.43
N HIS A 68 -4.67 11.05 9.40
CA HIS A 68 -5.59 10.65 8.32
C HIS A 68 -6.84 9.92 8.81
N LEU A 69 -6.76 9.22 9.94
CA LEU A 69 -7.92 8.56 10.54
C LEU A 69 -9.01 9.56 10.98
N TYR A 70 -8.62 10.78 11.29
CA TYR A 70 -9.49 11.81 11.83
C TYR A 70 -9.88 12.88 10.81
N GLU A 71 -8.90 13.32 10.00
CA GLU A 71 -9.05 14.44 9.11
C GLU A 71 -9.63 14.05 7.75
N VAL A 72 -9.22 12.88 7.25
CA VAL A 72 -9.57 12.39 5.90
C VAL A 72 -9.83 10.88 5.91
N PRO A 73 -10.92 10.43 6.56
CA PRO A 73 -11.26 9.02 6.62
C PRO A 73 -11.33 8.37 5.24
N PHE A 74 -10.85 7.14 5.14
CA PHE A 74 -10.80 6.34 3.90
C PHE A 74 -9.90 6.88 2.78
N TYR A 75 -9.13 7.94 3.04
CA TYR A 75 -8.19 8.47 2.05
C TYR A 75 -6.90 7.63 1.95
N TYR A 76 -6.52 6.93 3.03
CA TYR A 76 -5.19 6.32 3.14
C TYR A 76 -4.90 5.28 2.07
N ILE A 77 -5.93 4.62 1.52
CA ILE A 77 -5.81 3.65 0.42
C ILE A 77 -5.25 4.28 -0.87
N GLU A 78 -5.40 5.59 -1.07
CA GLU A 78 -4.88 6.31 -2.24
C GLU A 78 -3.35 6.15 -2.37
N TYR A 79 -2.65 6.13 -1.24
CA TYR A 79 -1.20 5.86 -1.24
C TYR A 79 -0.89 4.44 -1.72
N GLY A 80 -1.74 3.46 -1.41
CA GLY A 80 -1.61 2.08 -1.87
C GLY A 80 -1.83 1.96 -3.38
N ILE A 81 -2.84 2.65 -3.89
CA ILE A 81 -3.12 2.72 -5.33
C ILE A 81 -1.94 3.36 -6.06
N ALA A 82 -1.42 4.48 -5.57
CA ALA A 82 -0.26 5.15 -6.14
C ALA A 82 1.00 4.26 -6.13
N GLN A 83 1.28 3.57 -5.03
CA GLN A 83 2.40 2.64 -4.93
C GLN A 83 2.25 1.44 -5.88
N ASN A 84 1.04 0.90 -6.02
CA ASN A 84 0.75 -0.16 -6.99
C ASN A 84 1.04 0.31 -8.42
N GLY A 85 0.54 1.49 -8.80
CA GLY A 85 0.83 2.10 -10.10
C GLY A 85 2.33 2.28 -10.33
N ALA A 86 3.06 2.82 -9.35
CA ALA A 86 4.51 3.01 -9.43
C ALA A 86 5.28 1.69 -9.61
N LEU A 87 4.89 0.63 -8.91
CA LEU A 87 5.49 -0.70 -9.06
C LEU A 87 5.21 -1.31 -10.43
N GLN A 88 4.02 -1.10 -11.01
CA GLN A 88 3.70 -1.54 -12.36
C GLN A 88 4.57 -0.81 -13.38
N VAL A 89 4.72 0.53 -13.28
CA VAL A 89 5.63 1.30 -14.14
C VAL A 89 7.05 0.76 -14.03
N TRP A 90 7.55 0.56 -12.81
CA TRP A 90 8.88 0.01 -12.57
C TRP A 90 9.08 -1.38 -13.21
N SER A 91 8.12 -2.27 -13.04
CA SER A 91 8.18 -3.64 -13.60
C SER A 91 8.20 -3.62 -15.13
N ARG A 92 7.33 -2.82 -15.74
CA ARG A 92 7.27 -2.64 -17.21
C ARG A 92 8.50 -1.97 -17.77
N TYR A 93 9.04 -0.98 -17.07
CA TYR A 93 10.27 -0.28 -17.47
C TYR A 93 11.46 -1.23 -17.59
N LYS A 94 11.57 -2.24 -16.73
CA LYS A 94 12.64 -3.25 -16.83
C LYS A 94 12.55 -4.08 -18.12
N SER A 95 11.35 -4.30 -18.62
CA SER A 95 11.12 -5.11 -19.84
C SER A 95 11.16 -4.28 -21.13
N ASN A 96 10.59 -3.07 -21.09
CA ASN A 96 10.53 -2.17 -22.25
C ASN A 96 10.52 -0.69 -21.81
N PRO A 97 11.70 -0.07 -21.61
CA PRO A 97 11.84 1.28 -21.11
C PRO A 97 11.14 2.33 -21.98
N GLU A 98 11.35 2.30 -23.30
CA GLU A 98 10.85 3.33 -24.22
C GLU A 98 9.32 3.34 -24.26
N LYS A 99 8.71 2.17 -24.48
CA LYS A 99 7.26 2.03 -24.51
C LYS A 99 6.63 2.45 -23.19
N THR A 100 7.23 2.05 -22.06
CA THR A 100 6.71 2.38 -20.73
C THR A 100 6.68 3.88 -20.50
N VAL A 101 7.77 4.59 -20.85
CA VAL A 101 7.82 6.05 -20.69
C VAL A 101 6.80 6.76 -21.58
N ILE A 102 6.62 6.30 -22.83
CA ILE A 102 5.63 6.87 -23.74
C ILE A 102 4.21 6.71 -23.20
N GLU A 103 3.85 5.50 -22.76
CA GLU A 103 2.52 5.21 -22.22
C GLU A 103 2.27 5.95 -20.90
N PHE A 104 3.25 5.98 -20.00
CA PHE A 104 3.13 6.72 -18.75
C PHE A 104 2.91 8.23 -18.98
N LYS A 105 3.66 8.84 -19.91
CA LYS A 105 3.45 10.24 -20.30
C LYS A 105 2.05 10.51 -20.90
N LYS A 106 1.47 9.55 -21.64
CA LYS A 106 0.09 9.67 -22.15
C LYS A 106 -0.91 9.77 -21.02
N GLY A 107 -0.79 8.92 -19.98
CA GLY A 107 -1.65 9.01 -18.82
C GLY A 107 -1.48 10.33 -18.06
N LEU A 108 -0.24 10.77 -17.83
CA LEU A 108 0.04 12.05 -17.17
C LEU A 108 -0.53 13.25 -17.92
N ALA A 109 -0.50 13.23 -19.24
CA ALA A 109 -1.03 14.31 -20.08
C ALA A 109 -2.55 14.50 -19.95
N LEU A 110 -3.27 13.49 -19.48
CA LEU A 110 -4.71 13.59 -19.22
C LEU A 110 -5.04 14.36 -17.94
N GLY A 111 -4.08 14.51 -17.01
CA GLY A 111 -4.30 15.18 -15.73
C GLY A 111 -5.47 14.54 -14.96
N GLY A 112 -6.36 15.38 -14.41
CA GLY A 112 -7.58 14.96 -13.72
C GLY A 112 -8.82 14.86 -14.62
N SER A 113 -8.68 14.76 -15.95
CA SER A 113 -9.81 14.82 -16.89
C SER A 113 -10.53 13.49 -17.11
N ARG A 114 -10.06 12.41 -16.51
CA ARG A 114 -10.61 11.05 -16.65
C ARG A 114 -10.69 10.36 -15.29
N SER A 115 -11.49 9.29 -15.23
CA SER A 115 -11.54 8.43 -14.06
C SER A 115 -10.22 7.72 -13.81
N LEU A 116 -9.95 7.30 -12.56
CA LEU A 116 -8.72 6.64 -12.19
C LEU A 116 -8.44 5.35 -13.00
N PRO A 117 -9.43 4.47 -13.27
CA PRO A 117 -9.23 3.32 -14.16
C PRO A 117 -8.81 3.72 -15.58
N GLU A 118 -9.39 4.78 -16.15
CA GLU A 118 -9.03 5.28 -17.49
C GLU A 118 -7.61 5.86 -17.52
N LEU A 119 -7.20 6.57 -16.45
CA LEU A 119 -5.82 7.08 -16.32
C LEU A 119 -4.80 5.96 -16.23
N PHE A 120 -5.09 4.91 -15.47
CA PHE A 120 -4.26 3.71 -15.41
C PHE A 120 -4.16 3.06 -16.79
N GLN A 121 -5.27 2.83 -17.46
CA GLN A 121 -5.30 2.26 -18.80
C GLN A 121 -4.50 3.10 -19.82
N ALA A 122 -4.65 4.41 -19.83
CA ALA A 122 -3.90 5.31 -20.69
C ALA A 122 -2.40 5.28 -20.43
N SER A 123 -2.01 5.03 -19.17
CA SER A 123 -0.61 4.83 -18.75
C SER A 123 -0.09 3.42 -19.05
N GLY A 124 -0.91 2.55 -19.67
CA GLY A 124 -0.59 1.15 -19.90
C GLY A 124 -0.59 0.30 -18.64
N LEU A 125 -1.26 0.74 -17.57
CA LEU A 125 -1.33 0.08 -16.28
C LEU A 125 -2.71 -0.56 -16.06
N VAL A 126 -2.78 -1.46 -15.08
CA VAL A 126 -4.03 -2.11 -14.66
C VAL A 126 -4.49 -1.50 -13.34
N PHE A 127 -5.70 -0.96 -13.34
CA PHE A 127 -6.39 -0.60 -12.10
C PHE A 127 -7.17 -1.82 -11.60
N ASP A 128 -6.65 -2.47 -10.56
CA ASP A 128 -7.23 -3.70 -10.01
C ASP A 128 -7.42 -3.56 -8.49
N PRO A 129 -8.58 -3.06 -8.05
CA PRO A 129 -8.88 -2.91 -6.62
C PRO A 129 -9.08 -4.25 -5.90
N GLN A 130 -9.30 -5.35 -6.63
CA GLN A 130 -9.43 -6.69 -6.06
C GLN A 130 -8.10 -7.40 -5.82
N GLY A 131 -7.01 -6.85 -6.38
CA GLY A 131 -5.66 -7.32 -6.10
C GLY A 131 -5.25 -8.61 -6.81
N SER A 132 -5.99 -9.08 -7.81
CA SER A 132 -5.61 -10.26 -8.59
C SER A 132 -4.25 -10.09 -9.27
N HIS A 133 -3.99 -8.89 -9.78
CA HIS A 133 -2.72 -8.53 -10.41
C HIS A 133 -1.59 -8.25 -9.40
N LEU A 134 -1.94 -7.90 -8.17
CA LEU A 134 -0.97 -7.56 -7.12
C LEU A 134 -0.07 -8.74 -6.75
N LYS A 135 -0.59 -9.96 -6.79
CA LYS A 135 0.18 -11.17 -6.45
C LYS A 135 1.38 -11.35 -7.37
N ASP A 136 1.19 -11.22 -8.68
CA ASP A 136 2.25 -11.37 -9.68
C ASP A 136 3.25 -10.23 -9.61
N LEU A 137 2.74 -9.02 -9.37
CA LEU A 137 3.57 -7.83 -9.16
C LEU A 137 4.47 -8.00 -7.92
N MET A 138 3.93 -8.50 -6.81
CA MET A 138 4.70 -8.77 -5.59
C MET A 138 5.71 -9.90 -5.76
N ALA A 139 5.42 -10.92 -6.58
CA ALA A 139 6.39 -11.95 -6.92
C ALA A 139 7.60 -11.35 -7.67
N SER A 140 7.35 -10.43 -8.61
CA SER A 140 8.40 -9.70 -9.35
C SER A 140 9.24 -8.80 -8.43
N VAL A 141 8.60 -8.11 -7.48
CA VAL A 141 9.26 -7.29 -6.46
C VAL A 141 10.15 -8.14 -5.56
N ARG A 142 9.64 -9.27 -5.08
CA ARG A 142 10.39 -10.21 -4.24
C ARG A 142 11.62 -10.76 -4.96
N SER A 143 11.48 -11.15 -6.22
CA SER A 143 12.58 -11.64 -7.04
C SER A 143 13.68 -10.57 -7.19
N ALA A 144 13.31 -9.35 -7.52
CA ALA A 144 14.25 -8.24 -7.65
C ALA A 144 14.94 -7.89 -6.33
N TRP A 145 14.21 -7.92 -5.22
CA TRP A 145 14.77 -7.67 -3.89
C TRP A 145 15.80 -8.72 -3.50
N LYS A 146 15.51 -10.02 -3.71
CA LYS A 146 16.46 -11.10 -3.44
C LYS A 146 17.74 -10.92 -4.25
N HIS A 147 17.61 -10.59 -5.52
CA HIS A 147 18.77 -10.35 -6.39
C HIS A 147 19.64 -9.18 -5.89
N GLN A 148 19.03 -8.08 -5.42
CA GLN A 148 19.75 -6.94 -4.88
C GLN A 148 20.40 -7.23 -3.51
N ALA A 149 19.78 -8.08 -2.70
CA ALA A 149 20.28 -8.46 -1.38
C ALA A 149 21.36 -9.55 -1.42
N GLY A 150 21.67 -10.11 -2.60
CA GLY A 150 22.64 -11.21 -2.74
C GLY A 150 22.19 -12.53 -2.11
N VAL A 151 20.88 -12.65 -1.83
CA VAL A 151 20.29 -13.86 -1.23
C VAL A 151 19.93 -14.82 -2.35
N SER A 152 20.78 -15.84 -2.56
CA SER A 152 20.46 -16.97 -3.44
C SER A 152 19.26 -17.74 -2.88
N SER A 153 18.37 -18.16 -3.78
CA SER A 153 17.16 -18.96 -3.51
C SER A 153 17.48 -20.33 -2.96
#